data_6637b312fc0d7e4ddda8bc7a4fb00aec
#
_entry.id   6637b312fc0d7e4ddda8bc7a4fb00aec
#
_cell.length_a   1.000
_cell.length_b   1.000
_cell.length_c   1.000
_cell.angle_alpha   90.00
_cell.angle_beta   90.00
_cell.angle_gamma   90.00
#
_symmetry.space_group_name_H-M   'P 1'
#
loop_
_entity.id
_entity.type
_entity.pdbx_description
1 polymer ?
#
loop_
_entity_poly.entity_id
_entity_poly.type
_entity_poly.pdbx_seq_one_letter_code
_entity_poly.pdbx_strand_id
1 'polypeptide(L)'
;AAIGIGLDISQPIGNIIVDIGGGTTEIAVISLNGVVTKETIRIAGDEMDECILQWFRNEHKLEIGLGMSESIKKSVGSAMQMNSKEISVRGRDLVTGIPKTIEVSSDEIRQALKDPVNAIVEAVKRCLEQTPPELAADILERGIIVAGGGSLLKGIDQIIRERTNVPVNVAEDPLLSVVRGTGMVLENLKKYEAVLL
;
A
#
# COMPACT_ATOMS: atom_id res chain seq x y z
N ALA A 1 -4.25 9.11 -9.21
CA ALA A 1 -3.35 7.98 -9.50
C ALA A 1 -3.65 7.33 -10.85
N ALA A 2 -4.88 6.82 -11.14
CA ALA A 2 -5.21 6.06 -12.37
C ALA A 2 -4.77 6.76 -13.67
N ILE A 3 -5.10 8.05 -13.83
CA ILE A 3 -4.69 8.86 -14.99
C ILE A 3 -3.15 8.96 -15.05
N GLY A 4 -2.48 9.18 -13.93
CA GLY A 4 -1.04 9.37 -13.86
C GLY A 4 -0.20 8.13 -14.18
N ILE A 5 -0.77 6.94 -14.08
CA ILE A 5 -0.15 5.68 -14.51
C ILE A 5 -0.57 5.28 -15.94
N GLY A 6 -1.32 6.15 -16.65
CA GLY A 6 -1.69 5.94 -18.04
C GLY A 6 -2.84 4.96 -18.27
N LEU A 7 -3.67 4.68 -17.27
CA LEU A 7 -4.88 3.86 -17.46
C LEU A 7 -5.88 4.61 -18.36
N ASP A 8 -6.35 3.93 -19.40
CA ASP A 8 -7.47 4.44 -20.20
C ASP A 8 -8.79 4.18 -19.44
N ILE A 9 -9.20 5.19 -18.71
CA ILE A 9 -10.44 5.16 -17.92
C ILE A 9 -11.69 5.48 -18.71
N SER A 10 -11.57 5.89 -19.99
CA SER A 10 -12.69 6.30 -20.82
C SER A 10 -13.48 5.12 -21.41
N GLN A 11 -12.88 3.94 -21.44
CA GLN A 11 -13.48 2.73 -22.00
C GLN A 11 -14.52 2.13 -21.03
N PRO A 12 -15.51 1.39 -21.55
CA PRO A 12 -16.48 0.63 -20.75
C PRO A 12 -15.84 -0.66 -20.18
N ILE A 13 -14.69 -0.55 -19.56
CA ILE A 13 -13.88 -1.65 -19.04
C ILE A 13 -13.54 -1.37 -17.59
N GLY A 14 -13.66 -2.37 -16.74
CA GLY A 14 -13.30 -2.28 -15.32
C GLY A 14 -11.80 -2.19 -15.10
N ASN A 15 -11.34 -1.08 -14.50
CA ASN A 15 -9.96 -0.92 -14.05
C ASN A 15 -9.96 -0.71 -12.53
N ILE A 16 -9.18 -1.50 -11.81
CA ILE A 16 -9.01 -1.32 -10.36
C ILE A 16 -7.62 -0.79 -10.04
N ILE A 17 -7.58 0.22 -9.19
CA ILE A 17 -6.36 0.79 -8.65
C ILE A 17 -6.39 0.76 -7.13
N VAL A 18 -5.25 0.45 -6.52
CA VAL A 18 -5.01 0.48 -5.07
C VAL A 18 -3.87 1.47 -4.83
N ASP A 19 -4.18 2.61 -4.25
CA ASP A 19 -3.19 3.65 -3.92
C ASP A 19 -2.88 3.60 -2.43
N ILE A 20 -1.71 3.09 -2.06
CA ILE A 20 -1.26 2.97 -0.67
C ILE A 20 -0.33 4.13 -0.37
N GLY A 21 -0.89 5.19 0.22
CA GLY A 21 -0.16 6.41 0.59
C GLY A 21 0.56 6.33 1.93
N GLY A 22 0.77 7.49 2.56
CA GLY A 22 1.26 7.58 3.94
C GLY A 22 0.15 7.31 4.95
N GLY A 23 -0.92 8.12 4.93
CA GLY A 23 -2.01 8.05 5.92
C GLY A 23 -3.25 7.26 5.48
N THR A 24 -3.44 7.05 4.18
CA THR A 24 -4.64 6.37 3.62
C THR A 24 -4.28 5.35 2.56
N THR A 25 -5.08 4.31 2.47
CA THR A 25 -5.15 3.42 1.31
C THR A 25 -6.49 3.63 0.62
N GLU A 26 -6.44 3.99 -0.65
CA GLU A 26 -7.60 4.25 -1.50
C GLU A 26 -7.68 3.19 -2.59
N ILE A 27 -8.84 2.55 -2.70
CA ILE A 27 -9.13 1.52 -3.69
C ILE A 27 -10.30 2.00 -4.52
N ALA A 28 -10.18 1.97 -5.84
CA ALA A 28 -11.25 2.38 -6.72
C ALA A 28 -11.34 1.48 -7.96
N VAL A 29 -12.56 1.12 -8.32
CA VAL A 29 -12.90 0.56 -9.62
C VAL A 29 -13.44 1.68 -10.48
N ILE A 30 -12.85 1.87 -11.66
CA ILE A 30 -13.10 2.98 -12.56
C ILE A 30 -13.49 2.42 -13.93
N SER A 31 -14.54 2.98 -14.50
CA SER A 31 -15.01 2.70 -15.89
C SER A 31 -15.74 3.92 -16.45
N LEU A 32 -15.66 4.17 -17.74
CA LEU A 32 -16.35 5.29 -18.42
C LEU A 32 -16.12 6.66 -17.75
N ASN A 33 -14.89 6.96 -17.35
CA ASN A 33 -14.46 8.16 -16.62
C ASN A 33 -15.12 8.33 -15.23
N GLY A 34 -15.85 7.35 -14.73
CA GLY A 34 -16.51 7.38 -13.42
C GLY A 34 -15.94 6.37 -12.44
N VAL A 35 -16.02 6.70 -11.14
CA VAL A 35 -15.75 5.76 -10.06
C VAL A 35 -17.00 4.92 -9.83
N VAL A 36 -16.91 3.61 -10.05
CA VAL A 36 -18.02 2.67 -9.90
C VAL A 36 -18.10 2.16 -8.46
N THR A 37 -16.97 1.75 -7.91
CA THR A 37 -16.87 1.26 -6.53
C THR A 37 -15.62 1.87 -5.91
N LYS A 38 -15.70 2.24 -4.64
CA LYS A 38 -14.54 2.75 -3.90
C LYS A 38 -14.55 2.26 -2.46
N GLU A 39 -13.37 2.05 -1.93
CA GLU A 39 -13.10 1.77 -0.52
C GLU A 39 -11.94 2.65 -0.07
N THR A 40 -12.03 3.21 1.13
CA THR A 40 -10.93 4.01 1.71
C THR A 40 -10.74 3.61 3.16
N ILE A 41 -9.51 3.31 3.52
CA ILE A 41 -9.13 3.01 4.91
C ILE A 41 -8.01 3.95 5.36
N ARG A 42 -7.97 4.26 6.65
CA ARG A 42 -6.91 5.06 7.29
C ARG A 42 -5.79 4.16 7.81
N ILE A 43 -5.36 3.23 6.99
CA ILE A 43 -4.27 2.30 7.27
C ILE A 43 -3.37 2.30 6.04
N ALA A 44 -2.13 2.77 6.21
CA ALA A 44 -1.14 2.92 5.14
C ALA A 44 0.28 2.97 5.72
N GLY A 45 1.20 3.71 5.09
CA GLY A 45 2.61 3.75 5.47
C GLY A 45 2.88 4.19 6.91
N ASP A 46 2.14 5.18 7.41
CA ASP A 46 2.32 5.73 8.76
C ASP A 46 1.87 4.72 9.84
N GLU A 47 0.75 4.01 9.60
CA GLU A 47 0.30 2.94 10.48
C GLU A 47 1.29 1.78 10.53
N MET A 48 1.92 1.45 9.39
CA MET A 48 2.98 0.45 9.35
C MET A 48 4.18 0.87 10.21
N ASP A 49 4.56 2.14 10.20
CA ASP A 49 5.65 2.68 11.01
C ASP A 49 5.30 2.62 12.50
N GLU A 50 4.07 2.97 12.86
CA GLU A 50 3.59 2.89 14.24
C GLU A 50 3.54 1.44 14.75
N CYS A 51 3.09 0.49 13.92
CA CYS A 51 3.10 -0.93 14.26
C CYS A 51 4.51 -1.44 14.55
N ILE A 52 5.51 -1.06 13.77
CA ILE A 52 6.92 -1.40 14.03
C ILE A 52 7.38 -0.78 15.36
N LEU A 53 7.07 0.50 15.59
CA LEU A 53 7.42 1.20 16.83
C LEU A 53 6.83 0.50 18.05
N GLN A 54 5.54 0.14 18.00
CA GLN A 54 4.87 -0.59 19.08
C GLN A 54 5.44 -2.00 19.26
N TRP A 55 5.82 -2.68 18.18
CA TRP A 55 6.51 -3.97 18.23
C TRP A 55 7.79 -3.89 19.08
N PHE A 56 8.67 -2.91 18.80
CA PHE A 56 9.89 -2.73 19.55
C PHE A 56 9.63 -2.42 21.03
N ARG A 57 8.61 -1.62 21.33
CA ARG A 57 8.21 -1.34 22.71
C ARG A 57 7.74 -2.59 23.45
N ASN A 58 6.93 -3.39 22.80
CA ASN A 58 6.28 -4.53 23.43
C ASN A 58 7.22 -5.74 23.55
N GLU A 59 7.92 -6.10 22.49
CA GLU A 59 8.74 -7.31 22.46
C GLU A 59 10.15 -7.09 23.01
N HIS A 60 10.78 -5.97 22.66
CA HIS A 60 12.18 -5.71 23.00
C HIS A 60 12.36 -4.71 24.15
N LYS A 61 11.28 -4.10 24.65
CA LYS A 61 11.32 -3.00 25.62
C LYS A 61 12.26 -1.88 25.18
N LEU A 62 12.29 -1.64 23.88
CA LEU A 62 13.14 -0.65 23.22
C LEU A 62 12.30 0.47 22.62
N GLU A 63 12.60 1.71 22.99
CA GLU A 63 11.99 2.87 22.38
C GLU A 63 12.85 3.34 21.20
N ILE A 64 12.23 3.35 20.01
CA ILE A 64 12.82 3.88 18.78
C ILE A 64 12.02 5.09 18.29
N GLY A 65 12.61 5.94 17.45
CA GLY A 65 11.89 7.07 16.85
C GLY A 65 11.20 6.68 15.54
N LEU A 66 10.18 7.46 15.12
CA LEU A 66 9.44 7.22 13.87
C LEU A 66 10.36 7.14 12.63
N GLY A 67 11.38 8.00 12.52
CA GLY A 67 12.32 7.93 11.40
C GLY A 67 13.14 6.63 11.36
N MET A 68 13.42 6.03 12.52
CA MET A 68 14.05 4.71 12.59
C MET A 68 13.07 3.63 12.15
N SER A 69 11.82 3.69 12.61
CA SER A 69 10.76 2.78 12.22
C SER A 69 10.54 2.77 10.70
N GLU A 70 10.43 3.94 10.08
CA GLU A 70 10.32 4.10 8.63
C GLU A 70 11.55 3.51 7.90
N SER A 71 12.74 3.77 8.40
CA SER A 71 13.98 3.22 7.82
C SER A 71 14.00 1.69 7.88
N ILE A 72 13.56 1.09 8.98
CA ILE A 72 13.43 -0.36 9.16
C ILE A 72 12.40 -0.91 8.16
N LYS A 73 11.20 -0.31 8.08
CA LYS A 73 10.18 -0.68 7.10
C LYS A 73 10.73 -0.72 5.68
N LYS A 74 11.41 0.35 5.26
CA LYS A 74 11.97 0.46 3.90
C LYS A 74 13.10 -0.54 3.62
N SER A 75 13.93 -0.86 4.60
CA SER A 75 15.10 -1.73 4.40
C SER A 75 14.75 -3.21 4.42
N VAL A 76 14.00 -3.65 5.44
CA VAL A 76 13.72 -5.07 5.70
C VAL A 76 12.25 -5.42 5.82
N GLY A 77 11.33 -4.44 5.79
CA GLY A 77 9.89 -4.68 5.82
C GLY A 77 9.43 -5.53 4.64
N SER A 78 8.51 -6.44 4.91
CA SER A 78 7.89 -7.29 3.88
C SER A 78 6.48 -7.73 4.30
N ALA A 79 5.61 -7.90 3.31
CA ALA A 79 4.28 -8.45 3.49
C ALA A 79 4.28 -9.99 3.44
N MET A 80 5.29 -10.60 2.85
CA MET A 80 5.46 -12.04 2.65
C MET A 80 6.75 -12.53 3.29
N GLN A 81 6.82 -13.84 3.55
CA GLN A 81 8.05 -14.45 4.01
C GLN A 81 9.12 -14.38 2.91
N MET A 82 10.29 -13.89 3.28
CA MET A 82 11.47 -13.77 2.41
C MET A 82 12.67 -14.39 3.10
N ASN A 83 13.83 -14.40 2.41
CA ASN A 83 15.09 -14.76 3.06
C ASN A 83 15.34 -13.84 4.25
N SER A 84 15.47 -14.42 5.43
CA SER A 84 15.67 -13.66 6.66
C SER A 84 16.96 -12.84 6.59
N LYS A 85 16.88 -11.60 7.07
CA LYS A 85 18.01 -10.67 7.20
C LYS A 85 18.00 -10.15 8.63
N GLU A 86 19.19 -10.04 9.21
CA GLU A 86 19.36 -9.38 10.49
C GLU A 86 19.75 -7.93 10.29
N ILE A 87 19.23 -7.07 11.15
CA ILE A 87 19.54 -5.64 11.20
C ILE A 87 19.84 -5.22 12.64
N SER A 88 20.77 -4.31 12.79
CA SER A 88 21.12 -3.70 14.07
C SER A 88 20.27 -2.45 14.30
N VAL A 89 19.50 -2.43 15.39
CA VAL A 89 18.59 -1.34 15.74
C VAL A 89 19.02 -0.69 17.05
N ARG A 90 19.09 0.63 17.05
CA ARG A 90 19.47 1.43 18.21
C ARG A 90 18.27 2.18 18.77
N GLY A 91 18.14 2.15 20.08
CA GLY A 91 17.07 2.85 20.77
C GLY A 91 17.40 3.07 22.24
N ARG A 92 16.41 3.48 23.01
CA ARG A 92 16.50 3.62 24.48
C ARG A 92 15.82 2.41 25.13
N ASP A 93 16.53 1.71 25.98
CA ASP A 93 15.97 0.64 26.80
C ASP A 93 14.93 1.22 27.77
N LEU A 94 13.70 0.73 27.72
CA LEU A 94 12.60 1.24 28.55
C LEU A 94 12.68 0.82 30.01
N VAL A 95 13.52 -0.15 30.36
CA VAL A 95 13.70 -0.62 31.74
C VAL A 95 14.79 0.18 32.44
N THR A 96 15.93 0.37 31.76
CA THR A 96 17.11 1.02 32.34
C THR A 96 17.22 2.49 31.97
N GLY A 97 16.52 2.93 30.92
CA GLY A 97 16.58 4.31 30.40
C GLY A 97 17.84 4.65 29.59
N ILE A 98 18.78 3.71 29.43
CA ILE A 98 20.05 3.96 28.72
C ILE A 98 19.97 3.54 27.24
N PRO A 99 20.84 4.09 26.37
CA PRO A 99 20.94 3.65 24.98
C PRO A 99 21.32 2.17 24.87
N LYS A 100 20.66 1.46 23.95
CA LYS A 100 20.86 0.05 23.69
C LYS A 100 20.84 -0.25 22.20
N THR A 101 21.60 -1.23 21.78
CA THR A 101 21.56 -1.79 20.43
C THR A 101 21.14 -3.25 20.50
N ILE A 102 20.26 -3.66 19.60
CA ILE A 102 19.80 -5.05 19.49
C ILE A 102 19.87 -5.50 18.01
N GLU A 103 20.01 -6.78 17.78
CA GLU A 103 19.85 -7.42 16.49
C GLU A 103 18.40 -7.93 16.36
N VAL A 104 17.78 -7.65 15.20
CA VAL A 104 16.39 -8.02 14.91
C VAL A 104 16.30 -8.60 13.52
N SER A 105 15.52 -9.65 13.36
CA SER A 105 15.30 -10.30 12.08
C SER A 105 14.21 -9.61 11.26
N SER A 106 14.31 -9.69 9.93
CA SER A 106 13.24 -9.24 9.03
C SER A 106 11.92 -10.00 9.22
N ASP A 107 11.95 -11.21 9.77
CA ASP A 107 10.73 -11.97 10.08
C ASP A 107 9.95 -11.36 11.25
N GLU A 108 10.64 -10.79 12.25
CA GLU A 108 9.99 -10.05 13.33
C GLU A 108 9.31 -8.78 12.79
N ILE A 109 9.98 -8.06 11.89
CA ILE A 109 9.39 -6.86 11.26
C ILE A 109 8.17 -7.23 10.40
N ARG A 110 8.22 -8.35 9.69
CA ARG A 110 7.06 -8.88 8.96
C ARG A 110 5.89 -9.20 9.91
N GLN A 111 6.16 -9.73 11.08
CA GLN A 111 5.12 -9.98 12.08
C GLN A 111 4.50 -8.68 12.59
N ALA A 112 5.31 -7.65 12.85
CA ALA A 112 4.83 -6.33 13.23
C ALA A 112 3.91 -5.71 12.15
N LEU A 113 4.18 -5.97 10.87
CA LEU A 113 3.42 -5.47 9.73
C LEU A 113 2.18 -6.30 9.36
N LYS A 114 1.95 -7.43 10.02
CA LYS A 114 0.89 -8.36 9.66
C LYS A 114 -0.51 -7.73 9.67
N ASP A 115 -0.83 -6.98 10.69
CA ASP A 115 -2.17 -6.42 10.87
C ASP A 115 -2.49 -5.30 9.84
N PRO A 116 -1.63 -4.28 9.64
CA PRO A 116 -1.89 -3.28 8.61
C PRO A 116 -1.90 -3.87 7.20
N VAL A 117 -1.05 -4.85 6.88
CA VAL A 117 -1.07 -5.54 5.59
C VAL A 117 -2.38 -6.30 5.39
N ASN A 118 -2.84 -7.06 6.39
CA ASN A 118 -4.12 -7.77 6.31
C ASN A 118 -5.30 -6.81 6.13
N ALA A 119 -5.30 -5.67 6.83
CA ALA A 119 -6.37 -4.67 6.70
C ALA A 119 -6.45 -4.10 5.27
N ILE A 120 -5.30 -3.84 4.63
CA ILE A 120 -5.25 -3.42 3.23
C ILE A 120 -5.81 -4.51 2.30
N VAL A 121 -5.38 -5.75 2.47
CA VAL A 121 -5.85 -6.89 1.66
C VAL A 121 -7.38 -7.07 1.79
N GLU A 122 -7.90 -7.00 3.00
CA GLU A 122 -9.35 -7.12 3.22
C GLU A 122 -10.14 -5.94 2.64
N ALA A 123 -9.58 -4.73 2.63
CA ALA A 123 -10.20 -3.59 1.95
C ALA A 123 -10.25 -3.80 0.42
N VAL A 124 -9.21 -4.36 -0.18
CA VAL A 124 -9.20 -4.72 -1.61
C VAL A 124 -10.30 -5.74 -1.91
N LYS A 125 -10.44 -6.78 -1.07
CA LYS A 125 -11.51 -7.78 -1.24
C LYS A 125 -12.89 -7.17 -1.17
N ARG A 126 -13.16 -6.33 -0.15
CA ARG A 126 -14.47 -5.65 -0.03
C ARG A 126 -14.79 -4.81 -1.26
N CYS A 127 -13.81 -4.11 -1.83
CA CYS A 127 -14.00 -3.34 -3.06
C CYS A 127 -14.35 -4.26 -4.24
N LEU A 128 -13.68 -5.40 -4.39
CA LEU A 128 -13.97 -6.39 -5.43
C LEU A 128 -15.36 -7.01 -5.26
N GLU A 129 -15.75 -7.36 -4.03
CA GLU A 129 -17.05 -7.94 -3.71
C GLU A 129 -18.23 -7.01 -4.05
N GLN A 130 -18.02 -5.69 -3.97
CA GLN A 130 -18.99 -4.68 -4.33
C GLN A 130 -18.97 -4.31 -5.82
N THR A 131 -18.05 -4.85 -6.58
CA THR A 131 -17.88 -4.53 -7.99
C THR A 131 -18.90 -5.30 -8.84
N PRO A 132 -19.60 -4.65 -9.81
CA PRO A 132 -20.49 -5.34 -10.73
C PRO A 132 -19.79 -6.49 -11.47
N PRO A 133 -20.50 -7.62 -11.71
CA PRO A 133 -19.90 -8.84 -12.29
C PRO A 133 -19.18 -8.62 -13.63
N GLU A 134 -19.72 -7.75 -14.48
CA GLU A 134 -19.13 -7.44 -15.79
C GLU A 134 -17.75 -6.79 -15.64
N LEU A 135 -17.61 -5.82 -14.72
CA LEU A 135 -16.35 -5.15 -14.45
C LEU A 135 -15.39 -6.03 -13.66
N ALA A 136 -15.90 -6.94 -12.82
CA ALA A 136 -15.08 -7.91 -12.11
C ALA A 136 -14.42 -8.90 -13.07
N ALA A 137 -15.09 -9.28 -14.17
CA ALA A 137 -14.51 -10.11 -15.23
C ALA A 137 -13.35 -9.39 -15.93
N ASP A 138 -13.50 -8.10 -16.25
CA ASP A 138 -12.42 -7.29 -16.83
C ASP A 138 -11.20 -7.21 -15.89
N ILE A 139 -11.45 -7.02 -14.58
CA ILE A 139 -10.39 -6.94 -13.57
C ILE A 139 -9.64 -8.28 -13.45
N LEU A 140 -10.32 -9.40 -13.61
CA LEU A 140 -9.68 -10.72 -13.58
C LEU A 140 -8.66 -10.89 -14.72
N GLU A 141 -8.94 -10.31 -15.89
CA GLU A 141 -8.03 -10.36 -17.05
C GLU A 141 -6.91 -9.32 -16.97
N ARG A 142 -7.24 -8.08 -16.56
CA ARG A 142 -6.31 -6.94 -16.57
C ARG A 142 -5.45 -6.84 -15.31
N GLY A 143 -5.98 -7.34 -14.20
CA GLY A 143 -5.33 -7.29 -12.90
C GLY A 143 -5.59 -6.01 -12.12
N ILE A 144 -5.08 -6.01 -10.89
CA ILE A 144 -5.08 -4.89 -9.96
C ILE A 144 -3.78 -4.11 -10.17
N ILE A 145 -3.87 -2.78 -10.23
CA ILE A 145 -2.67 -1.93 -10.25
C ILE A 145 -2.49 -1.30 -8.89
N VAL A 146 -1.30 -1.46 -8.32
CA VAL A 146 -0.95 -0.90 -7.00
C VAL A 146 0.00 0.28 -7.19
N ALA A 147 -0.34 1.41 -6.57
CA ALA A 147 0.38 2.67 -6.61
C ALA A 147 0.62 3.21 -5.19
N GLY A 148 1.25 4.39 -5.09
CA GLY A 148 1.61 5.01 -3.82
C GLY A 148 2.87 4.43 -3.19
N GLY A 149 3.41 5.10 -2.17
CA GLY A 149 4.66 4.70 -1.51
C GLY A 149 4.59 3.35 -0.80
N GLY A 150 3.41 2.97 -0.28
CA GLY A 150 3.18 1.69 0.37
C GLY A 150 3.25 0.49 -0.58
N SER A 151 3.05 0.70 -1.89
CA SER A 151 3.21 -0.33 -2.91
C SER A 151 4.65 -0.87 -3.04
N LEU A 152 5.61 -0.11 -2.51
CA LEU A 152 7.02 -0.51 -2.47
C LEU A 152 7.36 -1.47 -1.34
N LEU A 153 6.41 -1.75 -0.43
CA LEU A 153 6.59 -2.79 0.58
C LEU A 153 6.75 -4.14 -0.12
N LYS A 154 7.86 -4.82 0.16
CA LYS A 154 8.20 -6.10 -0.50
C LYS A 154 7.09 -7.13 -0.31
N GLY A 155 6.61 -7.71 -1.39
CA GLY A 155 5.61 -8.77 -1.39
C GLY A 155 4.17 -8.29 -1.14
N ILE A 156 3.88 -6.99 -1.13
CA ILE A 156 2.51 -6.47 -1.00
C ILE A 156 1.66 -6.88 -2.23
N ASP A 157 2.24 -6.84 -3.42
CA ASP A 157 1.64 -7.32 -4.65
C ASP A 157 1.34 -8.83 -4.61
N GLN A 158 2.28 -9.59 -4.06
CA GLN A 158 2.15 -11.04 -3.96
C GLN A 158 1.03 -11.44 -2.98
N ILE A 159 0.98 -10.84 -1.79
CA ILE A 159 -0.05 -11.15 -0.80
C ILE A 159 -1.44 -10.75 -1.30
N ILE A 160 -1.58 -9.60 -1.99
CA ILE A 160 -2.85 -9.20 -2.60
C ILE A 160 -3.25 -10.23 -3.67
N ARG A 161 -2.32 -10.63 -4.56
CA ARG A 161 -2.56 -11.66 -5.58
C ARG A 161 -3.01 -13.00 -4.98
N GLU A 162 -2.31 -13.49 -3.97
CA GLU A 162 -2.65 -14.77 -3.31
C GLU A 162 -4.02 -14.74 -2.65
N ARG A 163 -4.37 -13.61 -2.04
CA ARG A 163 -5.61 -13.49 -1.27
C ARG A 163 -6.84 -13.15 -2.11
N THR A 164 -6.65 -12.55 -3.28
CA THR A 164 -7.74 -12.18 -4.22
C THR A 164 -7.86 -13.11 -5.41
N ASN A 165 -6.82 -13.89 -5.71
CA ASN A 165 -6.68 -14.69 -6.92
C ASN A 165 -6.80 -13.86 -8.22
N VAL A 166 -6.43 -12.58 -8.17
CA VAL A 166 -6.39 -11.64 -9.30
C VAL A 166 -4.93 -11.26 -9.56
N PRO A 167 -4.48 -11.14 -10.83
CA PRO A 167 -3.15 -10.61 -11.14
C PRO A 167 -2.93 -9.23 -10.50
N VAL A 168 -1.72 -8.96 -10.03
CA VAL A 168 -1.37 -7.67 -9.39
C VAL A 168 -0.09 -7.14 -9.99
N ASN A 169 -0.09 -5.87 -10.38
CA ASN A 169 1.05 -5.18 -10.95
C ASN A 169 1.31 -3.89 -10.15
N VAL A 170 2.57 -3.63 -9.83
CA VAL A 170 2.98 -2.36 -9.23
C VAL A 170 3.22 -1.36 -10.36
N ALA A 171 2.73 -0.13 -10.19
CA ALA A 171 2.96 0.95 -11.14
C ALA A 171 4.46 1.22 -11.31
N GLU A 172 4.89 1.65 -12.49
CA GLU A 172 6.30 1.89 -12.81
C GLU A 172 6.95 2.91 -11.86
N ASP A 173 6.25 4.04 -11.64
CA ASP A 173 6.68 5.09 -10.69
C ASP A 173 5.56 5.34 -9.65
N PRO A 174 5.38 4.45 -8.66
CA PRO A 174 4.19 4.48 -7.82
C PRO A 174 4.08 5.73 -6.95
N LEU A 175 5.21 6.32 -6.55
CA LEU A 175 5.25 7.57 -5.78
C LEU A 175 4.78 8.80 -6.57
N LEU A 176 4.90 8.77 -7.89
CA LEU A 176 4.58 9.90 -8.76
C LEU A 176 3.20 9.79 -9.41
N SER A 177 2.48 8.70 -9.20
CA SER A 177 1.21 8.40 -9.86
C SER A 177 0.15 9.51 -9.68
N VAL A 178 0.02 10.04 -8.47
CA VAL A 178 -0.96 11.11 -8.18
C VAL A 178 -0.53 12.42 -8.79
N VAL A 179 0.71 12.85 -8.58
CA VAL A 179 1.20 14.15 -9.07
C VAL A 179 1.21 14.21 -10.60
N ARG A 180 1.60 13.12 -11.27
CA ARG A 180 1.52 13.02 -12.75
C ARG A 180 0.07 13.13 -13.21
N GLY A 181 -0.86 12.40 -12.58
CA GLY A 181 -2.28 12.47 -12.91
C GLY A 181 -2.86 13.85 -12.73
N THR A 182 -2.52 14.55 -11.66
CA THR A 182 -2.94 15.94 -11.44
C THR A 182 -2.40 16.87 -12.54
N GLY A 183 -1.12 16.73 -12.91
CA GLY A 183 -0.51 17.48 -14.02
C GLY A 183 -1.24 17.24 -15.33
N MET A 184 -1.49 15.99 -15.70
CA MET A 184 -2.20 15.62 -16.94
C MET A 184 -3.64 16.18 -16.98
N VAL A 185 -4.34 16.20 -15.87
CA VAL A 185 -5.68 16.80 -15.74
C VAL A 185 -5.60 18.32 -15.96
N LEU A 186 -4.65 19.01 -15.31
CA LEU A 186 -4.46 20.46 -15.47
C LEU A 186 -4.12 20.87 -16.90
N GLU A 187 -3.31 20.09 -17.59
CA GLU A 187 -2.94 20.33 -19.00
C GLU A 187 -4.10 20.09 -19.97
N ASN A 188 -5.10 19.27 -19.60
CA ASN A 188 -6.20 18.86 -20.46
C ASN A 188 -7.56 18.91 -19.76
N LEU A 189 -7.90 20.03 -19.12
CA LEU A 189 -9.12 20.21 -18.34
C LEU A 189 -10.40 19.80 -19.09
N LYS A 190 -10.49 20.14 -20.37
CA LYS A 190 -11.67 19.77 -21.21
C LYS A 190 -11.84 18.27 -21.37
N LYS A 191 -10.73 17.53 -21.49
CA LYS A 191 -10.74 16.07 -21.62
C LYS A 191 -11.21 15.38 -20.33
N TYR A 192 -10.86 15.95 -19.19
CA TYR A 192 -11.10 15.38 -17.87
C TYR A 192 -12.20 16.10 -17.08
N GLU A 193 -13.05 16.90 -17.74
CA GLU A 193 -14.13 17.66 -17.10
C GLU A 193 -15.06 16.74 -16.28
N ALA A 194 -15.37 15.56 -16.80
CA ALA A 194 -16.20 14.56 -16.10
C ALA A 194 -15.55 13.98 -14.82
N VAL A 195 -14.24 14.13 -14.66
CA VAL A 195 -13.50 13.66 -13.48
C VAL A 195 -13.41 14.74 -12.39
N LEU A 196 -13.71 15.99 -12.73
CA LEU A 196 -13.61 17.16 -11.85
C LEU A 196 -14.94 17.46 -11.13
N LEU A 197 -16.03 16.85 -11.53
CA LEU A 197 -17.37 16.94 -10.96
C LEU A 197 -17.65 15.79 -9.99
#